data_4512e7bb3af5aa377bf6d1af4322d5a6
#
_entry.id   4512e7bb3af5aa377bf6d1af4322d5a6
#
_cell.length_a   1.000
_cell.length_b   1.000
_cell.length_c   1.000
_cell.angle_alpha   90.00
_cell.angle_beta   90.00
_cell.angle_gamma   90.00
#
_symmetry.space_group_name_H-M   'P 1'
#
loop_
_entity.id
_entity.type
_entity.pdbx_description
1 polymer ?
#
loop_
_entity_poly.entity_id
_entity_poly.type
_entity_poly.pdbx_seq_one_letter_code
_entity_poly.pdbx_strand_id
1 'polypeptide(L)'
;MNLSIIKKEFKENFYAMKGYVWLIIIAIIFSIMSYSFVSVKELSLLAQTEVVVTMGKLILGLGLLITIVLGAVTFSNEREECTLESLLLTPVPKMQLALGKLTGVLLMGISVFIIALPYIITLSYGTGLVLRAILFILIIGSIIAFSYASISISLSILLGSSKNSIITSIILFILTALPSLLSTSIKKAGFGAVIEKISPLSNTFNLMKAVIIEKQGFAGMLKFIMPILIFSVLSYMFLIYGTKKIAFKGGE
;
A
#
# COMPACT_ATOMS: atom_id res chain seq x y z
N MET A 1 -6.70 -20.77 -9.53
CA MET A 1 -6.29 -19.40 -9.92
C MET A 1 -5.48 -19.52 -11.20
N ASN A 2 -5.86 -18.84 -12.25
CA ASN A 2 -5.25 -19.03 -13.59
C ASN A 2 -3.93 -18.27 -13.65
N LEU A 3 -2.79 -18.97 -13.60
CA LEU A 3 -1.44 -18.41 -13.62
C LEU A 3 -1.18 -17.52 -14.86
N SER A 4 -1.87 -17.80 -15.96
CA SER A 4 -1.76 -17.00 -17.20
C SER A 4 -2.30 -15.57 -17.01
N ILE A 5 -3.37 -15.38 -16.24
CA ILE A 5 -3.92 -14.04 -15.94
C ILE A 5 -2.94 -13.25 -15.09
N ILE A 6 -2.39 -13.86 -14.04
CA ILE A 6 -1.41 -13.20 -13.17
C ILE A 6 -0.17 -12.78 -13.96
N LYS A 7 0.34 -13.68 -14.81
CA LYS A 7 1.51 -13.41 -15.66
C LYS A 7 1.25 -12.28 -16.65
N LYS A 8 0.03 -12.23 -17.24
CA LYS A 8 -0.39 -11.16 -18.13
C LYS A 8 -0.43 -9.83 -17.39
N GLU A 9 -1.17 -9.76 -16.27
CA GLU A 9 -1.32 -8.54 -15.46
C GLU A 9 0.03 -8.02 -14.92
N PHE A 10 0.90 -8.93 -14.46
CA PHE A 10 2.24 -8.54 -14.05
C PHE A 10 3.04 -7.96 -15.21
N LYS A 11 2.96 -8.60 -16.39
CA LYS A 11 3.65 -8.12 -17.58
C LYS A 11 3.13 -6.77 -18.03
N GLU A 12 1.81 -6.57 -18.03
CA GLU A 12 1.19 -5.30 -18.39
C GLU A 12 1.56 -4.17 -17.41
N ASN A 13 1.52 -4.44 -16.11
CA ASN A 13 1.88 -3.45 -15.09
C ASN A 13 3.39 -3.15 -15.05
N PHE A 14 4.23 -4.14 -15.30
CA PHE A 14 5.68 -4.00 -15.18
C PHE A 14 6.35 -3.54 -16.48
N TYR A 15 5.94 -4.11 -17.63
CA TYR A 15 6.54 -3.80 -18.93
C TYR A 15 5.83 -2.66 -19.68
N ALA A 16 4.60 -2.29 -19.32
CA ALA A 16 4.08 -1.03 -19.80
C ALA A 16 5.04 0.08 -19.36
N MET A 17 5.43 0.96 -20.27
CA MET A 17 6.40 2.04 -20.02
C MET A 17 6.15 2.82 -18.72
N LYS A 18 4.94 2.75 -18.20
CA LYS A 18 4.49 3.41 -16.95
C LYS A 18 5.04 2.74 -15.69
N GLY A 19 5.19 1.41 -15.65
CA GLY A 19 5.53 0.68 -14.44
C GLY A 19 6.97 0.90 -13.99
N TYR A 20 7.94 0.63 -14.85
CA TYR A 20 9.34 0.78 -14.46
C TYR A 20 9.78 2.24 -14.33
N VAL A 21 9.14 3.18 -15.04
CA VAL A 21 9.37 4.62 -14.84
C VAL A 21 9.04 5.02 -13.40
N TRP A 22 7.90 4.56 -12.86
CA TRP A 22 7.56 4.79 -11.46
C TRP A 22 8.58 4.19 -10.50
N LEU A 23 9.07 2.97 -10.76
CA LEU A 23 10.08 2.32 -9.93
C LEU A 23 11.42 3.08 -9.95
N ILE A 24 11.83 3.62 -11.10
CA ILE A 24 13.03 4.46 -11.22
C ILE A 24 12.88 5.76 -10.42
N ILE A 25 11.74 6.45 -10.58
CA ILE A 25 11.46 7.69 -9.83
C ILE A 25 11.53 7.43 -8.32
N ILE A 26 10.92 6.34 -7.84
CA ILE A 26 10.96 5.96 -6.43
C ILE A 26 12.39 5.63 -5.96
N ALA A 27 13.16 4.91 -6.75
CA ALA A 27 14.55 4.62 -6.42
C ALA A 27 15.38 5.91 -6.28
N ILE A 28 15.15 6.91 -7.15
CA ILE A 28 15.78 8.23 -7.04
C ILE A 28 15.36 8.94 -5.74
N ILE A 29 14.05 8.92 -5.41
CA ILE A 29 13.55 9.53 -4.16
C ILE A 29 14.20 8.86 -2.94
N PHE A 30 14.26 7.51 -2.91
CA PHE A 30 14.90 6.79 -1.83
C PHE A 30 16.40 7.09 -1.72
N SER A 31 17.09 7.25 -2.87
CA SER A 31 18.51 7.62 -2.90
C SER A 31 18.74 9.00 -2.29
N ILE A 32 17.95 10.00 -2.70
CA ILE A 32 18.06 11.37 -2.19
C ILE A 32 17.80 11.41 -0.67
N MET A 33 16.72 10.75 -0.22
CA MET A 33 16.38 10.72 1.21
C MET A 33 17.42 9.95 2.04
N SER A 34 17.90 8.82 1.54
CA SER A 34 18.96 8.05 2.22
C SER A 34 20.25 8.85 2.32
N TYR A 35 20.63 9.53 1.24
CA TYR A 35 21.80 10.40 1.24
C TYR A 35 21.67 11.55 2.26
N SER A 36 20.51 12.20 2.31
CA SER A 36 20.22 13.24 3.28
C SER A 36 20.38 12.76 4.73
N PHE A 37 19.89 11.56 5.04
CA PHE A 37 20.02 10.99 6.39
C PHE A 37 21.44 10.58 6.73
N VAL A 38 22.22 10.05 5.80
CA VAL A 38 23.63 9.65 6.02
C VAL A 38 24.54 10.89 6.17
N SER A 39 24.19 12.00 5.52
CA SER A 39 25.00 13.24 5.56
C SER A 39 24.99 13.92 6.93
N VAL A 40 24.13 13.55 7.85
CA VAL A 40 24.08 14.07 9.23
C VAL A 40 25.13 13.35 10.07
N LYS A 41 26.30 13.97 10.26
CA LYS A 41 27.54 13.35 10.78
C LYS A 41 27.53 12.91 12.25
N GLU A 42 26.56 13.28 13.08
CA GLU A 42 26.56 12.98 14.52
C GLU A 42 25.19 12.44 14.99
N LEU A 43 24.76 11.33 14.40
CA LEU A 43 23.54 10.67 14.87
C LEU A 43 23.84 9.74 16.06
N SER A 44 23.29 10.08 17.22
CA SER A 44 23.20 9.13 18.33
C SER A 44 22.43 7.87 17.90
N LEU A 45 22.67 6.72 18.52
CA LEU A 45 21.96 5.47 18.20
C LEU A 45 20.42 5.63 18.24
N LEU A 46 19.91 6.48 19.12
CA LEU A 46 18.47 6.81 19.20
C LEU A 46 18.00 7.57 17.95
N ALA A 47 18.74 8.57 17.51
CA ALA A 47 18.42 9.31 16.30
C ALA A 47 18.50 8.41 15.06
N GLN A 48 19.42 7.46 15.01
CA GLN A 48 19.51 6.48 13.92
C GLN A 48 18.29 5.56 13.87
N THR A 49 17.73 5.12 15.00
CA THR A 49 16.49 4.33 15.01
C THR A 49 15.27 5.13 14.52
N GLU A 50 15.21 6.43 14.84
CA GLU A 50 14.16 7.32 14.32
C GLU A 50 14.28 7.55 12.82
N VAL A 51 15.49 7.64 12.27
CA VAL A 51 15.75 7.70 10.83
C VAL A 51 15.22 6.46 10.13
N VAL A 52 15.48 5.27 10.66
CA VAL A 52 14.96 4.00 10.11
C VAL A 52 13.44 4.00 10.09
N VAL A 53 12.78 4.44 11.15
CA VAL A 53 11.31 4.56 11.20
C VAL A 53 10.80 5.60 10.19
N THR A 54 11.47 6.73 10.05
CA THR A 54 11.07 7.78 9.11
C THR A 54 11.20 7.30 7.67
N MET A 55 12.32 6.66 7.33
CA MET A 55 12.51 6.05 6.02
C MET A 55 11.47 4.97 5.74
N GLY A 56 11.18 4.12 6.73
CA GLY A 56 10.15 3.09 6.59
C GLY A 56 8.75 3.64 6.36
N LYS A 57 8.37 4.76 6.99
CA LYS A 57 7.10 5.45 6.72
C LYS A 57 7.04 5.97 5.28
N LEU A 58 8.15 6.52 4.78
CA LEU A 58 8.26 6.99 3.41
C LEU A 58 8.13 5.84 2.41
N ILE A 59 8.79 4.71 2.66
CA ILE A 59 8.70 3.50 1.85
C ILE A 59 7.25 2.98 1.79
N LEU A 60 6.60 2.85 2.94
CA LEU A 60 5.20 2.44 3.01
C LEU A 60 4.30 3.44 2.29
N GLY A 61 4.47 4.73 2.52
CA GLY A 61 3.67 5.77 1.89
C GLY A 61 3.74 5.74 0.37
N LEU A 62 4.94 5.70 -0.20
CA LEU A 62 5.13 5.65 -1.67
C LEU A 62 4.70 4.31 -2.26
N GLY A 63 4.99 3.19 -1.60
CA GLY A 63 4.53 1.88 -2.04
C GLY A 63 3.01 1.77 -2.07
N LEU A 64 2.33 2.30 -1.06
CA LEU A 64 0.86 2.35 -1.02
C LEU A 64 0.28 3.29 -2.07
N LEU A 65 0.87 4.45 -2.32
CA LEU A 65 0.42 5.38 -3.37
C LEU A 65 0.43 4.72 -4.74
N ILE A 66 1.50 4.01 -5.11
CA ILE A 66 1.55 3.27 -6.38
C ILE A 66 0.49 2.19 -6.42
N THR A 67 0.37 1.40 -5.37
CA THR A 67 -0.63 0.33 -5.27
C THR A 67 -2.04 0.88 -5.46
N ILE A 68 -2.35 2.02 -4.85
CA ILE A 68 -3.66 2.68 -4.95
C ILE A 68 -3.93 3.19 -6.36
N VAL A 69 -2.97 3.89 -6.96
CA VAL A 69 -3.12 4.45 -8.32
C VAL A 69 -3.29 3.34 -9.34
N LEU A 70 -2.47 2.29 -9.29
CA LEU A 70 -2.59 1.15 -10.20
C LEU A 70 -3.91 0.40 -9.98
N GLY A 71 -4.31 0.16 -8.73
CA GLY A 71 -5.59 -0.47 -8.42
C GLY A 71 -6.78 0.33 -8.92
N ALA A 72 -6.74 1.65 -8.81
CA ALA A 72 -7.81 2.54 -9.24
C ALA A 72 -8.05 2.57 -10.75
N VAL A 73 -7.03 2.31 -11.56
CA VAL A 73 -7.15 2.30 -13.02
C VAL A 73 -7.45 0.92 -13.60
N THR A 74 -7.33 -0.14 -12.81
CA THR A 74 -7.31 -1.53 -13.28
C THR A 74 -8.55 -1.95 -14.07
N PHE A 75 -9.75 -1.62 -13.63
CA PHE A 75 -11.00 -1.92 -14.33
C PHE A 75 -11.56 -0.72 -15.10
N SER A 76 -11.32 0.48 -14.58
CA SER A 76 -11.83 1.70 -15.21
C SER A 76 -11.16 1.99 -16.54
N ASN A 77 -9.85 1.76 -16.71
CA ASN A 77 -9.19 1.87 -18.00
C ASN A 77 -9.75 0.89 -19.03
N GLU A 78 -9.91 -0.38 -18.66
CA GLU A 78 -10.49 -1.37 -19.59
C GLU A 78 -11.92 -1.01 -20.00
N ARG A 79 -12.66 -0.36 -19.11
CA ARG A 79 -13.99 0.15 -19.44
C ARG A 79 -13.92 1.34 -20.39
N GLU A 80 -13.00 2.28 -20.15
CA GLU A 80 -12.81 3.45 -21.03
C GLU A 80 -12.29 3.04 -22.42
N GLU A 81 -11.46 2.01 -22.50
CA GLU A 81 -10.92 1.45 -23.73
C GLU A 81 -11.87 0.44 -24.41
N CYS A 82 -13.07 0.21 -23.87
CA CYS A 82 -14.06 -0.78 -24.35
C CYS A 82 -13.51 -2.22 -24.43
N THR A 83 -12.44 -2.54 -23.71
CA THR A 83 -11.82 -3.88 -23.67
C THR A 83 -12.42 -4.77 -22.57
N LEU A 84 -13.11 -4.19 -21.59
CA LEU A 84 -13.74 -4.93 -20.50
C LEU A 84 -14.77 -5.95 -20.99
N GLU A 85 -15.54 -5.61 -22.04
CA GLU A 85 -16.57 -6.50 -22.58
C GLU A 85 -15.95 -7.76 -23.21
N SER A 86 -14.88 -7.60 -23.97
CA SER A 86 -14.14 -8.74 -24.54
C SER A 86 -13.55 -9.64 -23.47
N LEU A 87 -13.12 -9.05 -22.36
CA LEU A 87 -12.59 -9.78 -21.21
C LEU A 87 -13.67 -10.58 -20.47
N LEU A 88 -14.87 -10.02 -20.35
CA LEU A 88 -16.02 -10.69 -19.71
C LEU A 88 -16.61 -11.82 -20.57
N LEU A 89 -16.36 -11.85 -21.88
CA LEU A 89 -16.73 -12.95 -22.77
C LEU A 89 -15.84 -14.17 -22.58
N THR A 90 -14.69 -14.03 -21.92
CA THR A 90 -13.84 -15.19 -21.58
C THR A 90 -14.53 -16.06 -20.51
N PRO A 91 -14.34 -17.40 -20.53
CA PRO A 91 -14.96 -18.30 -19.55
C PRO A 91 -14.27 -18.24 -18.16
N VAL A 92 -13.95 -17.01 -17.70
CA VAL A 92 -13.28 -16.78 -16.42
C VAL A 92 -14.27 -16.13 -15.45
N PRO A 93 -14.45 -16.69 -14.25
CA PRO A 93 -15.30 -16.09 -13.22
C PRO A 93 -14.83 -14.67 -12.85
N LYS A 94 -15.75 -13.73 -12.69
CA LYS A 94 -15.46 -12.32 -12.34
C LYS A 94 -14.54 -12.17 -11.14
N MET A 95 -14.70 -13.03 -10.13
CA MET A 95 -13.86 -13.04 -8.94
C MET A 95 -12.41 -13.46 -9.24
N GLN A 96 -12.21 -14.45 -10.13
CA GLN A 96 -10.85 -14.85 -10.52
C GLN A 96 -10.15 -13.76 -11.32
N LEU A 97 -10.90 -13.02 -12.14
CA LEU A 97 -10.38 -11.86 -12.85
C LEU A 97 -9.93 -10.77 -11.86
N ALA A 98 -10.78 -10.42 -10.89
CA ALA A 98 -10.45 -9.42 -9.89
C ALA A 98 -9.24 -9.84 -9.02
N LEU A 99 -9.15 -11.12 -8.64
CA LEU A 99 -7.99 -11.64 -7.89
C LEU A 99 -6.71 -11.65 -8.75
N GLY A 100 -6.80 -11.94 -10.04
CA GLY A 100 -5.67 -11.85 -10.96
C GLY A 100 -5.11 -10.42 -11.03
N LYS A 101 -6.01 -9.44 -11.17
CA LYS A 101 -5.66 -8.02 -11.18
C LYS A 101 -5.11 -7.55 -9.82
N LEU A 102 -5.72 -7.98 -8.72
CA LEU A 102 -5.24 -7.71 -7.36
C LEU A 102 -3.81 -8.20 -7.17
N THR A 103 -3.50 -9.42 -7.60
CA THR A 103 -2.14 -9.96 -7.51
C THR A 103 -1.14 -9.19 -8.37
N GLY A 104 -1.53 -8.75 -9.57
CA GLY A 104 -0.70 -7.90 -10.43
C GLY A 104 -0.36 -6.55 -9.77
N VAL A 105 -1.35 -5.88 -9.19
CA VAL A 105 -1.18 -4.62 -8.46
C VAL A 105 -0.32 -4.81 -7.21
N LEU A 106 -0.54 -5.89 -6.45
CA LEU A 106 0.26 -6.21 -5.26
C LEU A 106 1.72 -6.48 -5.59
N LEU A 107 2.01 -7.20 -6.66
CA LEU A 107 3.38 -7.47 -7.09
C LEU A 107 4.13 -6.18 -7.40
N MET A 108 3.47 -5.17 -7.97
CA MET A 108 4.07 -3.84 -8.16
C MET A 108 4.34 -3.13 -6.83
N GLY A 109 3.41 -3.15 -5.87
CA GLY A 109 3.63 -2.61 -4.53
C GLY A 109 4.80 -3.29 -3.81
N ILE A 110 4.87 -4.63 -3.88
CA ILE A 110 5.96 -5.41 -3.31
C ILE A 110 7.30 -5.10 -4.00
N SER A 111 7.30 -4.84 -5.32
CA SER A 111 8.51 -4.43 -6.04
C SER A 111 9.10 -3.13 -5.48
N VAL A 112 8.25 -2.17 -5.08
CA VAL A 112 8.71 -0.95 -4.39
C VAL A 112 9.38 -1.30 -3.06
N PHE A 113 8.80 -2.22 -2.28
CA PHE A 113 9.39 -2.64 -1.00
C PHE A 113 10.73 -3.36 -1.21
N ILE A 114 10.87 -4.17 -2.26
CA ILE A 114 12.13 -4.82 -2.63
C ILE A 114 13.20 -3.79 -3.00
N ILE A 115 12.86 -2.78 -3.83
CA ILE A 115 13.76 -1.68 -4.19
C ILE A 115 14.19 -0.88 -2.96
N ALA A 116 13.35 -0.79 -1.94
CA ALA A 116 13.65 -0.10 -0.70
C ALA A 116 14.65 -0.86 0.21
N LEU A 117 14.83 -2.17 0.04
CA LEU A 117 15.67 -2.99 0.93
C LEU A 117 17.11 -2.48 1.07
N PRO A 118 17.88 -2.18 0.00
CA PRO A 118 19.25 -1.70 0.15
C PRO A 118 19.33 -0.40 0.98
N TYR A 119 18.35 0.49 0.85
CA TYR A 119 18.31 1.76 1.61
C TYR A 119 18.03 1.52 3.09
N ILE A 120 17.10 0.62 3.41
CA ILE A 120 16.84 0.23 4.82
C ILE A 120 18.03 -0.48 5.42
N ILE A 121 18.70 -1.35 4.68
CA ILE A 121 19.90 -2.07 5.15
C ILE A 121 21.01 -1.05 5.50
N THR A 122 21.29 -0.12 4.61
CA THR A 122 22.34 0.90 4.84
C THR A 122 22.02 1.79 6.04
N LEU A 123 20.78 2.26 6.18
CA LEU A 123 20.37 3.15 7.28
C LEU A 123 20.28 2.42 8.63
N SER A 124 19.97 1.13 8.63
CA SER A 124 19.88 0.33 9.87
C SER A 124 21.18 -0.43 10.20
N TYR A 125 22.22 -0.26 9.38
CA TYR A 125 23.52 -0.90 9.63
C TYR A 125 24.13 -0.43 10.95
N GLY A 126 24.61 -1.34 11.77
CA GLY A 126 25.15 -1.03 13.08
C GLY A 126 24.13 -0.93 14.23
N THR A 127 22.83 -0.83 13.95
CA THR A 127 21.77 -0.74 14.99
C THR A 127 21.26 -2.10 15.49
N GLY A 128 21.58 -3.19 14.78
CA GLY A 128 21.00 -4.52 15.03
C GLY A 128 19.52 -4.65 14.68
N LEU A 129 18.93 -3.67 13.96
CA LEU A 129 17.51 -3.60 13.63
C LEU A 129 17.19 -4.01 12.19
N VAL A 130 18.21 -4.32 11.37
CA VAL A 130 18.08 -4.63 9.94
C VAL A 130 16.97 -5.66 9.68
N LEU A 131 17.06 -6.82 10.33
CA LEU A 131 16.11 -7.91 10.10
C LEU A 131 14.68 -7.53 10.50
N ARG A 132 14.51 -6.81 11.62
CA ARG A 132 13.19 -6.36 12.09
C ARG A 132 12.57 -5.36 11.13
N ALA A 133 13.35 -4.41 10.62
CA ALA A 133 12.87 -3.41 9.66
C ALA A 133 12.46 -4.05 8.33
N ILE A 134 13.27 -4.97 7.80
CA ILE A 134 12.97 -5.71 6.58
C ILE A 134 11.70 -6.54 6.73
N LEU A 135 11.61 -7.37 7.78
CA LEU A 135 10.43 -8.21 8.02
C LEU A 135 9.17 -7.37 8.22
N PHE A 136 9.27 -6.24 8.91
CA PHE A 136 8.16 -5.32 9.09
C PHE A 136 7.63 -4.80 7.75
N ILE A 137 8.51 -4.26 6.92
CA ILE A 137 8.12 -3.69 5.62
C ILE A 137 7.53 -4.76 4.71
N LEU A 138 8.14 -5.94 4.64
CA LEU A 138 7.65 -7.00 3.76
C LEU A 138 6.34 -7.60 4.25
N ILE A 139 6.19 -7.90 5.53
CA ILE A 139 4.98 -8.57 6.05
C ILE A 139 3.85 -7.55 6.25
N ILE A 140 4.05 -6.55 7.09
CA ILE A 140 3.01 -5.59 7.42
C ILE A 140 2.73 -4.66 6.23
N GLY A 141 3.78 -4.26 5.50
CA GLY A 141 3.65 -3.51 4.26
C GLY A 141 2.80 -4.23 3.21
N SER A 142 2.99 -5.55 3.04
CA SER A 142 2.17 -6.34 2.10
C SER A 142 0.72 -6.48 2.54
N ILE A 143 0.45 -6.64 3.85
CA ILE A 143 -0.92 -6.72 4.37
C ILE A 143 -1.68 -5.41 4.14
N ILE A 144 -1.04 -4.29 4.43
CA ILE A 144 -1.68 -2.98 4.25
C ILE A 144 -1.81 -2.62 2.75
N ALA A 145 -0.83 -2.99 1.92
CA ALA A 145 -0.91 -2.85 0.47
C ALA A 145 -2.07 -3.68 -0.12
N PHE A 146 -2.27 -4.92 0.35
CA PHE A 146 -3.42 -5.74 0.00
C PHE A 146 -4.75 -5.05 0.32
N SER A 147 -4.85 -4.40 1.47
CA SER A 147 -6.06 -3.69 1.89
C SER A 147 -6.37 -2.53 0.96
N TYR A 148 -5.39 -1.66 0.68
CA TYR A 148 -5.57 -0.52 -0.21
C TYR A 148 -5.76 -0.92 -1.68
N ALA A 149 -5.06 -1.96 -2.16
CA ALA A 149 -5.30 -2.53 -3.49
C ALA A 149 -6.74 -3.02 -3.64
N SER A 150 -7.26 -3.74 -2.64
CA SER A 150 -8.63 -4.26 -2.65
C SER A 150 -9.66 -3.13 -2.72
N ILE A 151 -9.47 -2.05 -1.97
CA ILE A 151 -10.37 -0.90 -1.98
C ILE A 151 -10.30 -0.16 -3.32
N SER A 152 -9.10 0.15 -3.81
CA SER A 152 -8.92 0.92 -5.05
C SER A 152 -9.44 0.17 -6.27
N ILE A 153 -9.25 -1.16 -6.33
CA ILE A 153 -9.86 -2.00 -7.37
C ILE A 153 -11.39 -1.98 -7.27
N SER A 154 -11.94 -2.06 -6.06
CA SER A 154 -13.40 -1.98 -5.87
C SER A 154 -13.96 -0.65 -6.35
N LEU A 155 -13.28 0.46 -6.05
CA LEU A 155 -13.64 1.79 -6.53
C LEU A 155 -13.52 1.89 -8.04
N SER A 156 -12.50 1.27 -8.64
CA SER A 156 -12.34 1.18 -10.10
C SER A 156 -13.52 0.49 -10.78
N ILE A 157 -14.04 -0.57 -10.16
CA ILE A 157 -15.23 -1.29 -10.67
C ILE A 157 -16.49 -0.42 -10.54
N LEU A 158 -16.68 0.23 -9.38
CA LEU A 158 -17.92 0.94 -9.04
C LEU A 158 -18.06 2.27 -9.76
N LEU A 159 -16.98 3.05 -9.89
CA LEU A 159 -17.01 4.41 -10.45
C LEU A 159 -16.91 4.43 -11.98
N GLY A 160 -16.30 3.42 -12.58
CA GLY A 160 -16.26 3.21 -14.03
C GLY A 160 -15.46 4.23 -14.83
N SER A 161 -14.91 5.27 -14.21
CA SER A 161 -14.03 6.27 -14.80
C SER A 161 -12.70 6.29 -14.07
N SER A 162 -11.59 6.22 -14.81
CA SER A 162 -10.24 6.19 -14.28
C SER A 162 -9.91 7.42 -13.46
N LYS A 163 -10.32 8.60 -13.95
CA LYS A 163 -10.12 9.87 -13.26
C LYS A 163 -10.82 9.88 -11.89
N ASN A 164 -12.11 9.52 -11.85
CA ASN A 164 -12.88 9.52 -10.62
C ASN A 164 -12.38 8.46 -9.64
N SER A 165 -12.00 7.29 -10.14
CA SER A 165 -11.46 6.19 -9.32
C SER A 165 -10.14 6.57 -8.66
N ILE A 166 -9.22 7.21 -9.39
CA ILE A 166 -7.94 7.69 -8.84
C ILE A 166 -8.19 8.74 -7.77
N ILE A 167 -8.99 9.78 -8.08
CA ILE A 167 -9.26 10.88 -7.15
C ILE A 167 -9.87 10.33 -5.86
N THR A 168 -10.91 9.51 -5.95
CA THR A 168 -11.59 8.96 -4.78
C THR A 168 -10.68 8.06 -3.95
N SER A 169 -9.85 7.23 -4.61
CA SER A 169 -8.90 6.35 -3.92
C SER A 169 -7.80 7.14 -3.20
N ILE A 170 -7.29 8.21 -3.81
CA ILE A 170 -6.29 9.10 -3.18
C ILE A 170 -6.92 9.87 -2.01
N ILE A 171 -8.13 10.40 -2.16
CA ILE A 171 -8.83 11.06 -1.05
C ILE A 171 -9.00 10.11 0.13
N LEU A 172 -9.43 8.87 -0.11
CA LEU A 172 -9.57 7.86 0.93
C LEU A 172 -8.22 7.56 1.61
N PHE A 173 -7.14 7.46 0.83
CA PHE A 173 -5.79 7.29 1.38
C PHE A 173 -5.38 8.47 2.26
N ILE A 174 -5.57 9.71 1.79
CA ILE A 174 -5.26 10.91 2.56
C ILE A 174 -6.07 10.95 3.85
N LEU A 175 -7.37 10.68 3.79
CA LEU A 175 -8.24 10.65 4.98
C LEU A 175 -7.76 9.63 6.02
N THR A 176 -7.32 8.46 5.59
CA THR A 176 -6.75 7.44 6.49
C THR A 176 -5.33 7.77 6.95
N ALA A 177 -4.59 8.61 6.23
CA ALA A 177 -3.25 9.07 6.60
C ALA A 177 -3.28 10.27 7.55
N LEU A 178 -4.32 11.12 7.49
CA LEU A 178 -4.43 12.34 8.29
C LEU A 178 -4.10 12.16 9.78
N PRO A 179 -4.61 11.12 10.48
CA PRO A 179 -4.33 10.95 11.91
C PRO A 179 -2.84 10.78 12.21
N SER A 180 -2.08 10.20 11.27
CA SER A 180 -0.64 10.03 11.44
C SER A 180 0.15 11.35 11.36
N LEU A 181 -0.42 12.35 10.67
CA LEU A 181 0.17 13.68 10.46
C LEU A 181 -0.20 14.68 11.56
N LEU A 182 -1.24 14.38 12.38
CA LEU A 182 -1.66 15.27 13.46
C LEU A 182 -0.57 15.40 14.53
N SER A 183 -0.50 16.58 15.16
CA SER A 183 0.38 16.82 16.28
C SER A 183 0.00 15.96 17.49
N THR A 184 0.97 15.70 18.38
CA THR A 184 0.76 14.90 19.61
C THR A 184 -0.32 15.50 20.53
N SER A 185 -0.48 16.81 20.52
CA SER A 185 -1.50 17.51 21.30
C SER A 185 -2.92 17.19 20.81
N ILE A 186 -3.14 17.22 19.49
CA ILE A 186 -4.43 16.89 18.87
C ILE A 186 -4.75 15.38 19.01
N LYS A 187 -3.75 14.52 18.90
CA LYS A 187 -3.90 13.07 19.12
C LYS A 187 -4.35 12.71 20.53
N LYS A 188 -3.98 13.50 21.53
CA LYS A 188 -4.43 13.32 22.93
C LYS A 188 -5.83 13.87 23.18
N ALA A 189 -6.36 14.75 22.36
CA ALA A 189 -7.74 15.24 22.45
C ALA A 189 -8.73 14.13 22.06
N GLY A 190 -9.83 13.99 22.77
CA GLY A 190 -10.74 12.84 22.70
C GLY A 190 -11.12 12.38 21.29
N PHE A 191 -11.46 13.29 20.37
CA PHE A 191 -11.81 12.95 18.98
C PHE A 191 -10.58 12.49 18.18
N GLY A 192 -9.43 13.15 18.35
CA GLY A 192 -8.17 12.77 17.68
C GLY A 192 -7.68 11.37 18.07
N ALA A 193 -7.84 11.02 19.35
CA ALA A 193 -7.47 9.69 19.86
C ALA A 193 -8.33 8.56 19.27
N VAL A 194 -9.64 8.80 19.03
CA VAL A 194 -10.53 7.83 18.42
C VAL A 194 -10.14 7.61 16.96
N ILE A 195 -9.94 8.68 16.20
CA ILE A 195 -9.56 8.60 14.78
C ILE A 195 -8.20 7.91 14.62
N GLU A 196 -7.23 8.19 15.49
CA GLU A 196 -5.92 7.53 15.47
C GLU A 196 -6.03 6.03 15.70
N LYS A 197 -6.87 5.58 16.64
CA LYS A 197 -7.09 4.15 16.92
C LYS A 197 -7.75 3.41 15.77
N ILE A 198 -8.63 4.07 15.00
CA ILE A 198 -9.35 3.46 13.88
C ILE A 198 -8.51 3.47 12.61
N SER A 199 -7.65 4.47 12.41
CA SER A 199 -6.86 4.62 11.20
C SER A 199 -5.89 3.45 10.99
N PRO A 200 -5.98 2.72 9.87
CA PRO A 200 -5.08 1.59 9.59
C PRO A 200 -3.64 2.05 9.37
N LEU A 201 -3.44 3.19 8.71
CA LEU A 201 -2.11 3.72 8.43
C LEU A 201 -1.43 4.25 9.69
N SER A 202 -2.17 4.93 10.57
CA SER A 202 -1.66 5.39 11.86
C SER A 202 -1.23 4.21 12.74
N ASN A 203 -2.05 3.15 12.80
CA ASN A 203 -1.70 1.94 13.53
C ASN A 203 -0.48 1.23 12.92
N THR A 204 -0.33 1.22 11.59
CA THR A 204 0.86 0.68 10.93
C THR A 204 2.13 1.45 11.34
N PHE A 205 2.08 2.77 11.37
CA PHE A 205 3.22 3.59 11.79
C PHE A 205 3.51 3.49 13.29
N ASN A 206 2.49 3.37 14.12
CA ASN A 206 2.66 3.15 15.55
C ASN A 206 3.22 1.74 15.85
N LEU A 207 2.76 0.72 15.12
CA LEU A 207 3.31 -0.63 15.19
C LEU A 207 4.80 -0.63 14.78
N MET A 208 5.15 0.10 13.73
CA MET A 208 6.55 0.23 13.32
C MET A 208 7.44 0.83 14.41
N LYS A 209 6.97 1.88 15.09
CA LYS A 209 7.68 2.45 16.26
C LYS A 209 7.79 1.44 17.40
N ALA A 210 6.72 0.73 17.70
CA ALA A 210 6.70 -0.29 18.76
C ALA A 210 7.69 -1.44 18.50
N VAL A 211 7.85 -1.85 17.24
CA VAL A 211 8.79 -2.91 16.83
C VAL A 211 10.23 -2.44 16.80
N ILE A 212 10.49 -1.24 16.26
CA ILE A 212 11.85 -0.75 15.98
C ILE A 212 12.42 0.00 17.18
N ILE A 213 11.70 0.95 17.78
CA ILE A 213 12.18 1.82 18.83
C ILE A 213 11.93 1.20 20.20
N GLU A 214 10.67 0.88 20.50
CA GLU A 214 10.25 0.48 21.85
C GLU A 214 10.52 -0.98 22.17
N LYS A 215 10.80 -1.81 21.15
CA LYS A 215 11.02 -3.26 21.27
C LYS A 215 9.94 -3.95 22.12
N GLN A 216 8.68 -3.51 22.00
CA GLN A 216 7.56 -4.04 22.77
C GLN A 216 7.38 -5.53 22.54
N GLY A 217 6.93 -6.24 23.59
CA GLY A 217 6.52 -7.64 23.48
C GLY A 217 5.24 -7.80 22.62
N PHE A 218 4.98 -9.04 22.19
CA PHE A 218 3.86 -9.37 21.30
C PHE A 218 2.49 -8.84 21.78
N ALA A 219 2.23 -8.92 23.09
CA ALA A 219 0.99 -8.41 23.68
C ALA A 219 0.78 -6.89 23.47
N GLY A 220 1.87 -6.09 23.54
CA GLY A 220 1.80 -4.64 23.28
C GLY A 220 1.56 -4.29 21.81
N MET A 221 1.96 -5.18 20.90
CA MET A 221 1.77 -4.98 19.46
C MET A 221 0.35 -5.31 18.98
N LEU A 222 -0.36 -6.21 19.69
CA LEU A 222 -1.71 -6.66 19.33
C LEU A 222 -2.70 -5.50 19.16
N LYS A 223 -2.60 -4.47 20.01
CA LYS A 223 -3.50 -3.30 19.92
C LYS A 223 -3.40 -2.56 18.59
N PHE A 224 -2.25 -2.62 17.89
CA PHE A 224 -2.04 -2.00 16.59
C PHE A 224 -2.33 -2.97 15.44
N ILE A 225 -2.05 -4.27 15.63
CA ILE A 225 -2.25 -5.30 14.61
C ILE A 225 -3.75 -5.52 14.35
N MET A 226 -4.58 -5.52 15.41
CA MET A 226 -6.02 -5.78 15.27
C MET A 226 -6.74 -4.79 14.32
N PRO A 227 -6.57 -3.46 14.43
CA PRO A 227 -7.19 -2.54 13.46
C PRO A 227 -6.72 -2.75 12.02
N ILE A 228 -5.44 -3.11 11.83
CA ILE A 228 -4.90 -3.41 10.49
C ILE A 228 -5.58 -4.64 9.89
N LEU A 229 -5.73 -5.72 10.66
CA LEU A 229 -6.38 -6.94 10.21
C LEU A 229 -7.89 -6.74 9.94
N ILE A 230 -8.58 -6.02 10.81
CA ILE A 230 -10.00 -5.67 10.61
C ILE A 230 -10.17 -4.88 9.32
N PHE A 231 -9.33 -3.88 9.09
CA PHE A 231 -9.35 -3.11 7.86
C PHE A 231 -9.07 -3.97 6.62
N SER A 232 -8.14 -4.91 6.71
CA SER A 232 -7.82 -5.86 5.63
C SER A 232 -9.02 -6.74 5.27
N VAL A 233 -9.71 -7.28 6.27
CA VAL A 233 -10.91 -8.09 6.06
C VAL A 233 -12.05 -7.27 5.44
N LEU A 234 -12.30 -6.07 5.96
CA LEU A 234 -13.34 -5.17 5.42
C LEU A 234 -13.03 -4.75 3.98
N SER A 235 -11.76 -4.46 3.67
CA SER A 235 -11.31 -4.12 2.33
C SER A 235 -11.53 -5.27 1.35
N TYR A 236 -11.25 -6.49 1.76
CA TYR A 236 -11.49 -7.68 0.94
C TYR A 236 -12.99 -7.96 0.74
N MET A 237 -13.81 -7.79 1.78
CA MET A 237 -15.27 -7.87 1.65
C MET A 237 -15.81 -6.82 0.67
N PHE A 238 -15.25 -5.62 0.69
CA PHE A 238 -15.61 -4.57 -0.26
C PHE A 238 -15.22 -4.94 -1.70
N LEU A 239 -14.10 -5.63 -1.91
CA LEU A 239 -13.72 -6.17 -3.21
C LEU A 239 -14.73 -7.22 -3.69
N ILE A 240 -15.14 -8.16 -2.83
CA ILE A 240 -16.15 -9.16 -3.18
C ILE A 240 -17.48 -8.49 -3.56
N TYR A 241 -17.88 -7.47 -2.84
CA TYR A 241 -19.08 -6.69 -3.18
C TYR A 241 -18.93 -6.00 -4.54
N GLY A 242 -17.79 -5.35 -4.80
CA GLY A 242 -17.51 -4.71 -6.08
C GLY A 242 -17.58 -5.68 -7.27
N THR A 243 -16.99 -6.88 -7.11
CA THR A 243 -16.99 -7.88 -8.20
C THR A 243 -18.39 -8.35 -8.62
N LYS A 244 -19.35 -8.37 -7.70
CA LYS A 244 -20.76 -8.69 -8.02
C LYS A 244 -21.42 -7.64 -8.93
N LYS A 245 -20.91 -6.39 -8.89
CA LYS A 245 -21.43 -5.27 -9.70
C LYS A 245 -20.74 -5.11 -11.07
N ILE A 246 -19.82 -5.98 -11.40
CA ILE A 246 -19.26 -6.01 -12.77
C ILE A 246 -20.39 -6.46 -13.72
N ALA A 247 -20.86 -5.56 -14.59
CA ALA A 247 -21.92 -5.83 -15.57
C ALA A 247 -21.52 -5.31 -16.95
N PHE A 248 -22.13 -5.89 -17.98
CA PHE A 248 -22.07 -5.35 -19.33
C PHE A 248 -22.85 -4.03 -19.38
N LYS A 249 -22.31 -3.04 -20.08
CA LYS A 249 -22.97 -1.73 -20.25
C LYS A 249 -24.18 -1.77 -21.20
N GLY A 250 -24.48 -2.90 -21.79
CA GLY A 250 -25.54 -3.12 -22.79
C GLY A 250 -26.82 -3.81 -22.27
N GLY A 251 -27.05 -3.84 -20.97
CA GLY A 251 -28.18 -4.55 -20.33
C GLY A 251 -29.15 -3.64 -19.59
N GLU A 252 -29.40 -2.41 -20.08
CA GLU A 252 -30.57 -1.57 -19.74
C GLU A 252 -31.27 -1.12 -21.00
#